data_a50907f07d1c27c731adbbb0f50e8fda
#
_entry.id   a50907f07d1c27c731adbbb0f50e8fda
#
_cell.length_a   1.000
_cell.length_b   1.000
_cell.length_c   1.000
_cell.angle_alpha   90.00
_cell.angle_beta   90.00
_cell.angle_gamma   90.00
#
_symmetry.space_group_name_H-M   'P 1'
#
loop_
_entity.id
_entity.type
_entity.pdbx_description
1 polymer ?
#
loop_
_entity_poly.entity_id
_entity_poly.type
_entity_poly.pdbx_seq_one_letter_code
_entity_poly.pdbx_strand_id
1 'polypeptide(L)'
;MDKKAKKKVLQMIPYGAYVVGTKADDGTDHLMFGTWLMQTSFKPTLVAFAFSEDSRTLAHVRRSKAFAVSFLKDGMQDVAEKIVEGSFKEVKRERTPSGLPVVAGSAAWIECRVQDILEKGDHHVTLSEVVEVASDSGKLMPLEALKWHYGG
;
A
#
# COMPACT_ATOMS: atom_id res chain seq x y z
N MET A 1 -17.76 0.55 25.61
CA MET A 1 -17.77 -0.34 24.43
C MET A 1 -16.95 -1.59 24.74
N ASP A 2 -17.48 -2.78 24.47
CA ASP A 2 -16.76 -4.03 24.65
C ASP A 2 -15.59 -4.13 23.67
N LYS A 3 -14.38 -4.25 24.18
CA LYS A 3 -13.13 -4.29 23.38
C LYS A 3 -13.06 -5.52 22.48
N LYS A 4 -13.56 -6.69 22.96
CA LYS A 4 -13.55 -7.93 22.20
C LYS A 4 -14.52 -7.87 21.02
N ALA A 5 -15.73 -7.38 21.26
CA ALA A 5 -16.72 -7.18 20.21
C ALA A 5 -16.24 -6.15 19.16
N LYS A 6 -15.68 -5.03 19.60
CA LYS A 6 -15.09 -4.02 18.72
C LYS A 6 -14.05 -4.63 17.78
N LYS A 7 -13.06 -5.35 18.34
CA LYS A 7 -12.00 -5.97 17.54
C LYS A 7 -12.58 -6.93 16.51
N LYS A 8 -13.49 -7.80 16.91
CA LYS A 8 -14.14 -8.78 16.01
C LYS A 8 -14.86 -8.10 14.86
N VAL A 9 -15.62 -7.02 15.13
CA VAL A 9 -16.37 -6.30 14.09
C VAL A 9 -15.44 -5.58 13.12
N LEU A 10 -14.40 -4.89 13.61
CA LEU A 10 -13.46 -4.16 12.75
C LEU A 10 -12.62 -5.10 11.88
N GLN A 11 -12.33 -6.31 12.35
CA GLN A 11 -11.66 -7.33 11.54
C GLN A 11 -12.54 -7.94 10.44
N MET A 12 -13.84 -7.64 10.40
CA MET A 12 -14.73 -8.03 9.29
C MET A 12 -14.59 -7.10 8.06
N ILE A 13 -13.90 -5.96 8.18
CA ILE A 13 -13.65 -5.08 7.04
C ILE A 13 -12.70 -5.82 6.09
N PRO A 14 -13.09 -6.05 4.82
CA PRO A 14 -12.24 -6.78 3.88
C PRO A 14 -11.09 -5.89 3.41
N TYR A 15 -9.89 -6.47 3.34
CA TYR A 15 -8.70 -5.79 2.85
C TYR A 15 -8.01 -6.60 1.75
N GLY A 16 -7.40 -5.87 0.80
CA GLY A 16 -6.47 -6.46 -0.15
C GLY A 16 -5.05 -6.53 0.40
N ALA A 17 -4.18 -7.22 -0.31
CA ALA A 17 -2.75 -7.26 -0.06
C ALA A 17 -2.03 -6.35 -1.06
N TYR A 18 -1.44 -5.27 -0.55
CA TYR A 18 -0.78 -4.25 -1.35
C TYR A 18 0.68 -4.07 -0.92
N VAL A 19 1.49 -3.58 -1.85
CA VAL A 19 2.85 -3.14 -1.54
C VAL A 19 3.02 -1.70 -1.99
N VAL A 20 3.34 -0.83 -1.05
CA VAL A 20 3.65 0.57 -1.32
C VAL A 20 5.12 0.72 -1.63
N GLY A 21 5.43 1.31 -2.78
CA GLY A 21 6.77 1.63 -3.22
C GLY A 21 7.06 3.13 -3.12
N THR A 22 8.18 3.47 -2.50
CA THR A 22 8.67 4.85 -2.36
C THR A 22 10.18 4.89 -2.58
N LYS A 23 10.72 6.10 -2.71
CA LYS A 23 12.17 6.34 -2.68
C LYS A 23 12.57 7.10 -1.42
N ALA A 24 13.67 6.68 -0.82
CA ALA A 24 14.35 7.43 0.23
C ALA A 24 15.09 8.65 -0.35
N ASP A 25 15.64 9.51 0.51
CA ASP A 25 16.37 10.73 0.10
C ASP A 25 17.61 10.44 -0.74
N ASP A 26 18.28 9.33 -0.47
CA ASP A 26 19.44 8.86 -1.22
C ASP A 26 19.08 8.17 -2.55
N GLY A 27 17.78 8.17 -2.92
CA GLY A 27 17.25 7.53 -4.11
C GLY A 27 17.08 6.01 -3.99
N THR A 28 17.37 5.40 -2.84
CA THR A 28 17.15 3.96 -2.64
C THR A 28 15.67 3.63 -2.58
N ASP A 29 15.32 2.43 -3.07
CA ASP A 29 13.96 1.94 -3.04
C ASP A 29 13.56 1.50 -1.64
N HIS A 30 12.32 1.78 -1.32
CA HIS A 30 11.69 1.25 -0.13
C HIS A 30 10.34 0.63 -0.49
N LEU A 31 10.06 -0.56 0.04
CA LEU A 31 8.81 -1.28 -0.10
C LEU A 31 8.20 -1.52 1.28
N MET A 32 6.90 -1.30 1.39
CA MET A 32 6.12 -1.53 2.62
C MET A 32 4.87 -2.34 2.27
N PHE A 33 4.59 -3.40 3.03
CA PHE A 33 3.31 -4.08 2.95
C PHE A 33 2.22 -3.21 3.59
N GLY A 34 1.04 -3.13 2.96
CA GLY A 34 -0.08 -2.35 3.47
C GLY A 34 -1.42 -2.89 2.98
N THR A 35 -2.49 -2.49 3.66
CA THR A 35 -3.82 -3.07 3.47
C THR A 35 -4.93 -2.02 3.32
N TRP A 36 -4.76 -0.82 3.87
CA TRP A 36 -5.82 0.18 3.94
C TRP A 36 -5.81 1.13 2.74
N LEU A 37 -6.31 0.64 1.61
CA LEU A 37 -6.49 1.38 0.36
C LEU A 37 -7.96 1.42 -0.02
N MET A 38 -8.46 2.60 -0.40
CA MET A 38 -9.83 2.81 -0.85
C MET A 38 -9.89 3.86 -1.96
N GLN A 39 -10.68 3.62 -3.01
CA GLN A 39 -11.05 4.68 -3.96
C GLN A 39 -12.06 5.64 -3.32
N THR A 40 -11.85 6.94 -3.47
CA THR A 40 -12.67 7.99 -2.84
C THR A 40 -13.35 8.94 -3.83
N SER A 41 -12.90 8.98 -5.10
CA SER A 41 -13.49 9.83 -6.14
C SER A 41 -13.27 9.24 -7.53
N PHE A 42 -14.19 9.57 -8.44
CA PHE A 42 -14.08 9.24 -9.86
C PHE A 42 -13.47 10.39 -10.68
N LYS A 43 -13.79 11.65 -10.35
CA LYS A 43 -13.34 12.86 -11.06
C LYS A 43 -13.03 13.98 -10.06
N PRO A 44 -11.74 14.29 -9.81
CA PRO A 44 -10.56 13.50 -10.24
C PRO A 44 -10.56 12.10 -9.64
N THR A 45 -9.77 11.18 -10.22
CA THR A 45 -9.63 9.84 -9.66
C THR A 45 -8.76 9.90 -8.41
N LEU A 46 -9.37 9.74 -7.24
CA LEU A 46 -8.68 9.80 -5.96
C LEU A 46 -8.75 8.48 -5.22
N VAL A 47 -7.68 8.21 -4.48
CA VAL A 47 -7.58 7.11 -3.53
C VAL A 47 -7.14 7.62 -2.17
N ALA A 48 -7.62 6.97 -1.11
CA ALA A 48 -7.12 7.14 0.24
C ALA A 48 -6.24 5.94 0.61
N PHE A 49 -5.09 6.20 1.23
CA PHE A 49 -4.24 5.18 1.82
C PHE A 49 -3.83 5.59 3.23
N ALA A 50 -3.97 4.67 4.19
CA ALA A 50 -3.57 4.95 5.57
C ALA A 50 -2.20 4.36 5.89
N PHE A 51 -1.31 5.19 6.41
CA PHE A 51 0.04 4.85 6.83
C PHE A 51 0.18 5.00 8.34
N SER A 52 0.82 4.05 9.01
CA SER A 52 1.23 4.25 10.41
C SER A 52 2.04 5.54 10.53
N GLU A 53 1.75 6.34 11.55
CA GLU A 53 2.39 7.64 11.79
C GLU A 53 3.91 7.54 11.92
N ASP A 54 4.41 6.44 12.49
CA ASP A 54 5.83 6.17 12.71
C ASP A 54 6.52 5.49 11.51
N SER A 55 5.80 5.24 10.40
CA SER A 55 6.38 4.50 9.28
C SER A 55 7.38 5.35 8.47
N ARG A 56 8.51 4.75 8.12
CA ARG A 56 9.47 5.35 7.17
C ARG A 56 8.81 5.68 5.83
N THR A 57 7.86 4.87 5.41
CA THR A 57 7.12 5.09 4.16
C THR A 57 6.34 6.39 4.20
N LEU A 58 5.64 6.70 5.30
CA LEU A 58 4.94 7.98 5.45
C LEU A 58 5.91 9.16 5.40
N ALA A 59 7.10 9.04 6.03
CA ALA A 59 8.12 10.09 5.95
C ALA A 59 8.57 10.34 4.50
N HIS A 60 8.79 9.28 3.71
CA HIS A 60 9.10 9.41 2.28
C HIS A 60 7.94 10.07 1.52
N VAL A 61 6.70 9.64 1.77
CA VAL A 61 5.49 10.18 1.11
C VAL A 61 5.28 11.65 1.43
N ARG A 62 5.47 12.06 2.68
CA ARG A 62 5.38 13.49 3.07
C ARG A 62 6.33 14.38 2.29
N ARG A 63 7.52 13.88 2.03
CA ARG A 63 8.58 14.64 1.35
C ARG A 63 8.42 14.62 -0.16
N SER A 64 8.29 13.44 -0.76
CA SER A 64 8.21 13.28 -2.21
C SER A 64 6.84 13.64 -2.79
N LYS A 65 5.80 13.63 -1.96
CA LYS A 65 4.38 13.75 -2.36
C LYS A 65 3.96 12.72 -3.41
N ALA A 66 4.66 11.58 -3.49
CA ALA A 66 4.38 10.52 -4.45
C ALA A 66 4.69 9.13 -3.87
N PHE A 67 3.91 8.16 -4.29
CA PHE A 67 4.12 6.74 -4.01
C PHE A 67 3.46 5.88 -5.07
N ALA A 68 3.87 4.63 -5.19
CA ALA A 68 3.19 3.64 -6.02
C ALA A 68 2.59 2.55 -5.14
N VAL A 69 1.51 1.94 -5.61
CA VAL A 69 0.87 0.80 -4.94
C VAL A 69 0.78 -0.38 -5.90
N SER A 70 1.45 -1.47 -5.57
CA SER A 70 1.34 -2.75 -6.28
C SER A 70 0.22 -3.59 -5.67
N PHE A 71 -0.62 -4.15 -6.51
CA PHE A 71 -1.71 -5.05 -6.15
C PHE A 71 -1.19 -6.49 -6.27
N LEU A 72 -0.89 -7.12 -5.14
CA LEU A 72 -0.40 -8.50 -5.16
C LEU A 72 -1.47 -9.44 -5.69
N LYS A 73 -1.09 -10.37 -6.54
CA LYS A 73 -1.99 -11.41 -7.05
C LYS A 73 -1.87 -12.72 -6.27
N ASP A 74 -2.86 -13.57 -6.38
CA ASP A 74 -2.82 -14.92 -5.83
C ASP A 74 -1.50 -15.63 -6.18
N GLY A 75 -0.90 -16.29 -5.19
CA GLY A 75 0.39 -16.96 -5.31
C GLY A 75 1.61 -16.10 -4.92
N MET A 76 1.42 -14.82 -4.54
CA MET A 76 2.51 -13.92 -4.13
C MET A 76 2.64 -13.78 -2.60
N GLN A 77 2.24 -14.79 -1.84
CA GLN A 77 2.35 -14.80 -0.37
C GLN A 77 3.79 -14.61 0.09
N ASP A 78 4.75 -15.28 -0.57
CA ASP A 78 6.19 -15.17 -0.28
C ASP A 78 6.72 -13.75 -0.45
N VAL A 79 6.20 -12.98 -1.40
CA VAL A 79 6.56 -11.57 -1.60
C VAL A 79 6.10 -10.72 -0.42
N ALA A 80 4.87 -10.91 0.04
CA ALA A 80 4.34 -10.21 1.21
C ALA A 80 5.16 -10.54 2.47
N GLU A 81 5.47 -11.81 2.70
CA GLU A 81 6.28 -12.30 3.82
C GLU A 81 7.68 -11.66 3.82
N LYS A 82 8.41 -11.70 2.70
CA LYS A 82 9.73 -11.07 2.56
C LYS A 82 9.71 -9.58 2.90
N ILE A 83 8.66 -8.86 2.48
CA ILE A 83 8.57 -7.43 2.75
C ILE A 83 8.34 -7.17 4.25
N VAL A 84 7.46 -7.93 4.89
CA VAL A 84 7.16 -7.80 6.33
C VAL A 84 8.38 -8.20 7.19
N GLU A 85 9.15 -9.20 6.77
CA GLU A 85 10.38 -9.64 7.44
C GLU A 85 11.56 -8.68 7.23
N GLY A 86 11.42 -7.66 6.39
CA GLY A 86 12.49 -6.70 6.09
C GLY A 86 13.43 -7.10 4.96
N SER A 87 13.17 -8.23 4.31
CA SER A 87 13.97 -8.75 3.17
C SER A 87 13.52 -8.18 1.81
N PHE A 88 12.93 -6.98 1.81
CA PHE A 88 12.37 -6.38 0.59
C PHE A 88 13.40 -6.16 -0.53
N LYS A 89 14.70 -6.14 -0.22
CA LYS A 89 15.77 -6.04 -1.22
C LYS A 89 15.79 -7.22 -2.20
N GLU A 90 15.32 -8.39 -1.77
CA GLU A 90 15.23 -9.61 -2.56
C GLU A 90 14.00 -9.63 -3.47
N VAL A 91 13.05 -8.73 -3.27
CA VAL A 91 11.83 -8.64 -4.08
C VAL A 91 12.16 -8.02 -5.44
N LYS A 92 11.82 -8.73 -6.52
CA LYS A 92 11.96 -8.21 -7.90
C LYS A 92 11.05 -7.01 -8.10
N ARG A 93 11.58 -5.98 -8.73
CA ARG A 93 10.91 -4.70 -8.94
C ARG A 93 10.95 -4.26 -10.38
N GLU A 94 9.91 -3.57 -10.77
CA GLU A 94 9.79 -2.75 -11.96
C GLU A 94 9.68 -1.28 -11.57
N ARG A 95 9.53 -0.39 -12.54
CA ARG A 95 9.45 1.05 -12.35
C ARG A 95 8.19 1.61 -12.97
N THR A 96 7.56 2.53 -12.27
CA THR A 96 6.59 3.43 -12.89
C THR A 96 7.30 4.41 -13.82
N PRO A 97 6.59 5.16 -14.68
CA PRO A 97 7.19 6.19 -15.54
C PRO A 97 7.99 7.25 -14.77
N SER A 98 7.59 7.60 -13.55
CA SER A 98 8.34 8.52 -12.68
C SER A 98 9.49 7.86 -11.92
N GLY A 99 9.68 6.55 -12.07
CA GLY A 99 10.77 5.79 -11.47
C GLY A 99 10.50 5.24 -10.07
N LEU A 100 9.25 5.30 -9.58
CA LEU A 100 8.89 4.67 -8.31
C LEU A 100 8.93 3.13 -8.43
N PRO A 101 9.37 2.41 -7.37
CA PRO A 101 9.44 0.96 -7.40
C PRO A 101 8.04 0.34 -7.26
N VAL A 102 7.77 -0.66 -8.09
CA VAL A 102 6.59 -1.53 -8.02
C VAL A 102 7.04 -2.98 -8.04
N VAL A 103 6.25 -3.87 -7.45
CA VAL A 103 6.57 -5.30 -7.41
C VAL A 103 6.36 -5.92 -8.79
N ALA A 104 7.40 -6.54 -9.33
CA ALA A 104 7.32 -7.23 -10.61
C ALA A 104 6.32 -8.40 -10.57
N GLY A 105 5.51 -8.51 -11.61
CA GLY A 105 4.51 -9.57 -11.72
C GLY A 105 3.26 -9.40 -10.85
N SER A 106 3.03 -8.22 -10.24
CA SER A 106 1.76 -7.88 -9.59
C SER A 106 0.59 -7.93 -10.55
N ALA A 107 -0.65 -8.08 -10.05
CA ALA A 107 -1.85 -8.02 -10.88
C ALA A 107 -2.05 -6.64 -11.52
N ALA A 108 -1.66 -5.59 -10.81
CA ALA A 108 -1.72 -4.20 -11.26
C ALA A 108 -0.82 -3.33 -10.37
N TRP A 109 -0.61 -2.09 -10.79
CA TRP A 109 -0.12 -1.03 -9.93
C TRP A 109 -0.74 0.31 -10.29
N ILE A 110 -0.76 1.22 -9.33
CA ILE A 110 -1.12 2.62 -9.49
C ILE A 110 0.03 3.50 -9.00
N GLU A 111 0.23 4.64 -9.65
CA GLU A 111 1.08 5.72 -9.15
C GLU A 111 0.21 6.84 -8.61
N CYS A 112 0.55 7.33 -7.45
CA CYS A 112 -0.23 8.30 -6.68
C CYS A 112 0.55 9.58 -6.43
N ARG A 113 -0.11 10.72 -6.62
CA ARG A 113 0.37 12.04 -6.20
C ARG A 113 -0.47 12.55 -5.04
N VAL A 114 0.17 12.78 -3.91
CA VAL A 114 -0.51 13.22 -2.68
C VAL A 114 -1.04 14.64 -2.83
N GLN A 115 -2.32 14.79 -2.55
CA GLN A 115 -3.03 16.08 -2.52
C GLN A 115 -3.14 16.61 -1.09
N ASP A 116 -3.48 15.71 -0.15
CA ASP A 116 -3.64 16.07 1.26
C ASP A 116 -3.27 14.89 2.18
N ILE A 117 -2.98 15.19 3.45
CA ILE A 117 -2.70 14.21 4.49
C ILE A 117 -3.51 14.57 5.74
N LEU A 118 -4.47 13.72 6.08
CA LEU A 118 -5.24 13.86 7.32
C LEU A 118 -4.47 13.20 8.47
N GLU A 119 -3.93 14.02 9.34
CA GLU A 119 -3.12 13.61 10.49
C GLU A 119 -3.98 13.40 11.73
N LYS A 120 -4.78 12.34 11.76
CA LYS A 120 -5.65 11.96 12.88
C LYS A 120 -5.46 10.49 13.24
N GLY A 121 -5.32 10.20 14.54
CA GLY A 121 -5.09 8.84 15.02
C GLY A 121 -3.65 8.37 14.78
N ASP A 122 -3.42 7.09 14.99
CA ASP A 122 -2.12 6.40 14.83
C ASP A 122 -1.81 6.02 13.38
N HIS A 123 -2.74 6.23 12.47
CA HIS A 123 -2.57 6.09 11.03
C HIS A 123 -3.04 7.37 10.34
N HIS A 124 -2.13 7.96 9.56
CA HIS A 124 -2.43 9.17 8.79
C HIS A 124 -2.91 8.79 7.38
N VAL A 125 -4.01 9.39 6.96
CA VAL A 125 -4.65 9.10 5.68
C VAL A 125 -4.18 10.08 4.62
N THR A 126 -3.54 9.58 3.57
CA THR A 126 -3.26 10.37 2.38
C THR A 126 -4.47 10.36 1.45
N LEU A 127 -4.86 11.52 0.95
CA LEU A 127 -5.74 11.67 -0.20
C LEU A 127 -4.87 11.94 -1.42
N SER A 128 -4.94 11.06 -2.41
CA SER A 128 -3.98 11.08 -3.51
C SER A 128 -4.67 10.89 -4.86
N GLU A 129 -4.24 11.65 -5.86
CA GLU A 129 -4.65 11.47 -7.25
C GLU A 129 -3.90 10.31 -7.87
N VAL A 130 -4.64 9.44 -8.56
CA VAL A 130 -4.05 8.39 -9.39
C VAL A 130 -3.62 9.02 -10.71
N VAL A 131 -2.32 9.08 -10.95
CA VAL A 131 -1.73 9.76 -12.11
C VAL A 131 -1.25 8.79 -13.19
N GLU A 132 -1.01 7.52 -12.84
CA GLU A 132 -0.59 6.49 -13.78
C GLU A 132 -1.03 5.12 -13.28
N VAL A 133 -1.30 4.19 -14.20
CA VAL A 133 -1.71 2.82 -13.89
C VAL A 133 -1.15 1.82 -14.89
N ALA A 134 -0.92 0.59 -14.45
CA ALA A 134 -0.81 -0.55 -15.35
C ALA A 134 -1.47 -1.77 -14.72
N SER A 135 -1.97 -2.66 -15.56
CA SER A 135 -2.55 -3.92 -15.14
C SER A 135 -2.01 -5.08 -15.96
N ASP A 136 -1.80 -6.20 -15.29
CA ASP A 136 -1.52 -7.50 -15.88
C ASP A 136 -2.71 -8.42 -15.60
N SER A 137 -2.67 -9.63 -16.10
CA SER A 137 -3.65 -10.66 -15.77
C SER A 137 -3.43 -11.19 -14.36
N GLY A 138 -4.49 -11.37 -13.61
CA GLY A 138 -4.42 -11.99 -12.29
C GLY A 138 -5.51 -11.48 -11.35
N LYS A 139 -5.80 -12.30 -10.34
CA LYS A 139 -6.77 -11.98 -9.31
C LYS A 139 -6.05 -11.36 -8.12
N LEU A 140 -6.59 -10.27 -7.58
CA LEU A 140 -6.09 -9.66 -6.35
C LEU A 140 -6.05 -10.69 -5.21
N MET A 141 -4.91 -10.77 -4.52
CA MET A 141 -4.76 -11.57 -3.32
C MET A 141 -5.46 -10.87 -2.14
N PRO A 142 -6.46 -11.48 -1.51
CA PRO A 142 -7.05 -10.91 -0.30
C PRO A 142 -6.08 -11.09 0.90
N LEU A 143 -6.17 -10.21 1.89
CA LEU A 143 -5.34 -10.32 3.09
C LEU A 143 -5.51 -11.67 3.81
N GLU A 144 -6.69 -12.25 3.77
CA GLU A 144 -7.02 -13.55 4.35
C GLU A 144 -6.16 -14.70 3.81
N ALA A 145 -5.68 -14.60 2.56
CA ALA A 145 -4.79 -15.59 1.96
C ALA A 145 -3.45 -15.71 2.68
N LEU A 146 -3.05 -14.67 3.42
CA LEU A 146 -1.85 -14.64 4.27
C LEU A 146 -2.13 -15.17 5.69
N LYS A 147 -3.37 -15.45 6.04
CA LYS A 147 -3.82 -15.76 7.41
C LYS A 147 -3.45 -14.65 8.40
N TRP A 148 -3.26 -13.44 7.92
CA TRP A 148 -2.99 -12.26 8.73
C TRP A 148 -4.26 -11.46 8.98
N HIS A 149 -4.28 -10.79 10.13
CA HIS A 149 -5.33 -9.86 10.50
C HIS A 149 -4.71 -8.50 10.76
N TYR A 150 -5.31 -7.47 10.19
CA TYR A 150 -4.93 -6.09 10.42
C TYR A 150 -6.17 -5.28 10.81
N GLY A 151 -6.02 -4.38 11.80
CA GLY A 151 -7.14 -3.62 12.33
C GLY A 151 -7.82 -4.30 13.56
N GLY A 152 -8.77 -3.59 14.14
CA GLY A 152 -9.47 -3.99 15.36
C GLY A 152 -8.79 -3.50 16.60
#